data_14c535d0b82f58f960bb5bd7f63b63c9
#
_entry.id   14c535d0b82f58f960bb5bd7f63b63c9
#
_cell.length_a   1.000
_cell.length_b   1.000
_cell.length_c   1.000
_cell.angle_alpha   90.00
_cell.angle_beta   90.00
_cell.angle_gamma   90.00
#
_symmetry.space_group_name_H-M   'P 1'
#
loop_
_entity.id
_entity.type
_entity.pdbx_description
1 polymer ?
#
loop_
_entity_poly.entity_id
_entity_poly.type
_entity_poly.pdbx_seq_one_letter_code
_entity_poly.pdbx_strand_id
1 'polypeptide(L)' 'MLESQTFFRRMVDELVEFSEHDAELSDGIKWLDNQAQKKGLSFYDMVFEVLYKHDVNSKAKEWLNSRN' A
#
# COMPACT_ATOMS: atom_id res chain seq x y z
N MET A 1 12.72 14.35 -5.99
CA MET A 1 11.34 14.51 -5.55
C MET A 1 10.38 13.87 -6.53
N LEU A 2 10.35 14.36 -7.76
CA LEU A 2 9.53 13.72 -8.80
C LEU A 2 9.93 12.29 -9.05
N GLU A 3 11.21 12.00 -8.99
CA GLU A 3 11.71 10.64 -9.16
C GLU A 3 11.21 9.72 -8.05
N SER A 4 11.17 10.21 -6.82
CA SER A 4 10.69 9.43 -5.67
C SER A 4 9.22 9.09 -5.83
N GLN A 5 8.42 10.06 -6.29
CA GLN A 5 6.99 9.84 -6.51
C GLN A 5 6.76 8.87 -7.66
N THR A 6 7.53 8.98 -8.72
CA THR A 6 7.43 8.07 -9.86
C THR A 6 7.79 6.65 -9.44
N PHE A 7 8.85 6.50 -8.66
CA PHE A 7 9.26 5.19 -8.14
C PHE A 7 8.18 4.59 -7.25
N PHE A 8 7.62 5.41 -6.35
CA PHE A 8 6.57 4.97 -5.45
C PHE A 8 5.35 4.49 -6.22
N ARG A 9 4.90 5.26 -7.19
CA ARG A 9 3.73 4.91 -7.99
C ARG A 9 3.96 3.62 -8.78
N ARG A 10 5.15 3.47 -9.34
CA ARG A 10 5.50 2.26 -10.08
C ARG A 10 5.47 1.04 -9.14
N MET A 11 5.99 1.20 -7.94
CA MET A 11 5.99 0.13 -6.97
C MET A 11 4.56 -0.27 -6.58
N VAL A 12 3.69 0.71 -6.39
CA VAL A 12 2.28 0.46 -6.09
C VAL A 12 1.59 -0.22 -7.27
N ASP A 13 1.86 0.24 -8.49
CA ASP A 13 1.27 -0.36 -9.68
C ASP A 13 1.69 -1.83 -9.83
N GLU A 14 2.95 -2.13 -9.58
CA GLU A 14 3.43 -3.50 -9.61
C GLU A 14 2.77 -4.35 -8.54
N LEU A 15 2.56 -3.79 -7.37
CA LEU A 15 1.87 -4.47 -6.28
C LEU A 15 0.43 -4.81 -6.65
N VAL A 16 -0.27 -3.87 -7.26
CA VAL A 16 -1.65 -4.08 -7.70
C VAL A 16 -1.69 -5.17 -8.78
N GLU A 17 -0.77 -5.12 -9.71
CA GLU A 17 -0.68 -6.13 -10.76
C GLU A 17 -0.41 -7.51 -10.18
N PHE A 18 0.51 -7.59 -9.22
CA PHE A 18 0.82 -8.84 -8.54
C PHE A 18 -0.38 -9.38 -7.77
N SER A 19 -1.22 -8.49 -7.25
CA SER A 19 -2.39 -8.89 -6.46
C SER A 19 -3.41 -9.69 -7.26
N GLU A 20 -3.35 -9.63 -8.59
CA GLU A 20 -4.23 -10.43 -9.44
C GLU A 20 -4.01 -11.92 -9.23
N HIS A 21 -2.83 -12.28 -8.75
CA HIS A 21 -2.44 -13.68 -8.52
C HIS A 21 -2.43 -14.07 -7.06
N ASP A 22 -2.85 -13.18 -6.16
CA ASP A 22 -2.82 -13.44 -4.72
C ASP A 22 -4.10 -12.89 -4.09
N ALA A 23 -4.95 -13.80 -3.63
CA ALA A 23 -6.26 -13.44 -3.09
C ALA A 23 -6.16 -12.56 -1.84
N GLU A 24 -5.23 -12.85 -0.95
CA GLU A 24 -5.06 -12.06 0.27
C GLU A 24 -4.62 -10.64 -0.05
N LEU A 25 -3.68 -10.52 -0.97
CA LEU A 25 -3.20 -9.22 -1.39
C LEU A 25 -4.29 -8.44 -2.12
N SER A 26 -5.05 -9.13 -2.95
CA SER A 26 -6.18 -8.52 -3.65
C SER A 26 -7.21 -7.96 -2.66
N ASP A 27 -7.52 -8.71 -1.61
CA ASP A 27 -8.45 -8.26 -0.59
C ASP A 27 -7.91 -7.03 0.15
N GLY A 28 -6.62 -7.04 0.47
CA GLY A 28 -5.98 -5.89 1.09
C GLY A 28 -6.03 -4.64 0.22
N ILE A 29 -5.79 -4.80 -1.06
CA ILE A 29 -5.84 -3.69 -2.00
C ILE A 29 -7.25 -3.14 -2.14
N LYS A 30 -8.26 -4.00 -2.19
CA LYS A 30 -9.66 -3.58 -2.22
C LYS A 30 -10.02 -2.80 -0.96
N TRP A 31 -9.54 -3.26 0.17
CA TRP A 31 -9.77 -2.55 1.43
C TRP A 31 -9.15 -1.15 1.40
N LEU A 32 -7.92 -1.06 0.93
CA LEU A 32 -7.23 0.23 0.81
C LEU A 32 -7.97 1.16 -0.15
N ASP A 33 -8.44 0.63 -1.27
CA ASP A 33 -9.19 1.42 -2.23
C ASP A 33 -10.48 1.97 -1.62
N ASN A 34 -11.20 1.15 -0.85
CA ASN A 34 -12.40 1.59 -0.15
C ASN A 34 -12.08 2.69 0.87
N GLN A 35 -11.00 2.54 1.61
CA GLN A 35 -10.60 3.56 2.58
C GLN A 35 -10.21 4.85 1.87
N ALA A 36 -9.55 4.77 0.74
CA ALA A 36 -9.18 5.94 -0.04
C ALA A 36 -10.42 6.70 -0.49
N GLN A 37 -11.43 5.99 -0.99
CA GLN A 37 -12.67 6.61 -1.42
C GLN A 37 -13.38 7.30 -0.26
N LYS A 38 -13.44 6.67 0.89
CA LYS A 38 -14.07 7.24 2.08
C LYS A 38 -13.38 8.51 2.54
N LYS A 39 -12.07 8.58 2.38
CA LYS A 39 -11.29 9.74 2.80
C LYS A 39 -11.12 10.78 1.70
N GLY A 40 -11.58 10.48 0.49
CA GLY A 40 -11.40 11.39 -0.64
C GLY A 40 -9.97 11.45 -1.12
N LEU A 41 -9.21 10.38 -0.95
CA LEU A 41 -7.81 10.31 -1.36
C LEU A 41 -7.67 9.41 -2.58
N SER A 42 -6.57 9.62 -3.33
CA SER A 42 -6.21 8.67 -4.37
C SER A 42 -5.69 7.40 -3.72
N PHE A 43 -5.67 6.31 -4.47
CA PHE A 43 -5.13 5.05 -3.97
C PHE A 43 -3.67 5.20 -3.53
N TYR A 44 -2.88 5.92 -4.32
CA TYR A 44 -1.47 6.15 -3.99
C TYR A 44 -1.31 6.92 -2.69
N ASP A 45 -2.13 7.95 -2.50
CA ASP A 45 -2.09 8.74 -1.27
C ASP A 45 -2.50 7.91 -0.06
N MET A 46 -3.48 7.02 -0.24
CA MET A 46 -3.90 6.13 0.84
C MET A 46 -2.80 5.16 1.22
N VAL A 47 -2.13 4.56 0.24
CA VAL A 47 -1.00 3.66 0.51
C VAL A 47 0.11 4.41 1.23
N PHE A 48 0.42 5.62 0.76
CA PHE A 48 1.43 6.43 1.39
C PHE A 48 1.08 6.74 2.84
N GLU A 49 -0.17 7.09 3.10
CA GLU A 49 -0.63 7.42 4.45
C GLU A 49 -0.51 6.21 5.38
N VAL A 50 -0.89 5.04 4.91
CA VAL A 50 -0.78 3.82 5.70
C VAL A 50 0.67 3.50 6.04
N LEU A 51 1.57 3.69 5.09
CA LEU A 51 2.98 3.34 5.30
C LEU A 51 3.74 4.36 6.15
N TYR A 52 3.37 5.64 6.06
CA TYR A 52 4.20 6.69 6.65
C TYR A 52 3.54 7.51 7.73
N LYS A 53 2.22 7.54 7.82
CA LYS A 53 1.52 8.37 8.80
C LYS A 53 0.95 7.59 9.98
N HIS A 54 0.54 6.37 9.75
CA HIS A 54 0.07 5.55 10.85
C HIS A 54 1.25 4.84 11.48
N ASP A 55 1.15 4.61 12.76
CA ASP A 55 2.18 3.87 13.48
C ASP A 55 2.14 2.39 13.08
N VAL A 56 1.93 2.17 11.82
CA VAL A 56 1.98 0.87 11.19
C VAL A 56 3.44 0.40 11.11
N ASN A 57 4.36 1.31 11.37
CA ASN A 57 5.79 0.98 11.31
C ASN A 57 6.12 -0.20 12.21
N SER A 58 5.55 -0.27 13.41
CA SER A 58 5.80 -1.41 14.28
C SER A 58 5.18 -2.68 13.72
N LYS A 59 3.96 -2.61 13.21
CA LYS A 59 3.31 -3.77 12.61
C LYS A 59 3.99 -4.19 11.32
N ALA A 60 4.41 -3.22 10.51
CA ALA A 60 5.14 -3.51 9.29
C ALA A 60 6.46 -4.19 9.59
N LYS A 61 7.16 -3.73 10.63
CA LYS A 61 8.41 -4.36 11.06
C LYS A 61 8.17 -5.78 11.56
N GLU A 62 7.13 -5.99 12.34
CA GLU A 62 6.76 -7.33 12.79
C GLU A 62 6.47 -8.24 11.62
N TRP A 63 5.73 -7.73 10.66
CA TRP A 63 5.37 -8.51 9.48
C TRP A 63 6.61 -8.88 8.67
N LEU A 64 7.51 -7.93 8.45
CA LEU A 64 8.76 -8.19 7.75
C LEU A 64 9.63 -9.18 8.51
N ASN A 65 9.70 -9.04 9.83
CA ASN A 65 10.49 -9.96 10.66
C ASN A 65 9.93 -11.37 10.63
N SER A 66 8.60 -11.48 10.60
CA SER A 66 7.97 -12.81 10.57
C SER A 66 8.15 -13.50 9.24
N ARG A 67 8.41 -12.75 8.18
CA ARG A 67 8.68 -13.34 6.86
C ARG A 67 10.10 -13.83 6.70
N ASN A 68 11.00 -13.29 7.48
CA ASN A 68 12.37 -13.72 7.46
C ASN A 68 12.56 -14.92 8.38
#